data_c2208056a25d6d2f110a4ba1486ff928
#
_entry.id   c2208056a25d6d2f110a4ba1486ff928
#
_cell.length_a   1.000
_cell.length_b   1.000
_cell.length_c   1.000
_cell.angle_alpha   90.00
_cell.angle_beta   90.00
_cell.angle_gamma   90.00
#
_symmetry.space_group_name_H-M   'P 1'
#
loop_
_entity.id
_entity.type
_entity.pdbx_description
1 polymer ?
#
loop_
_entity_poly.entity_id
_entity_poly.type
_entity_poly.pdbx_seq_one_letter_code
_entity_poly.pdbx_strand_id
1 'polypeptide(L)'
;MRKAGNFQGEYLQDYWAIAECGFKTNGYFVEFGAANGKEISNTYILENQYSWNGILSEPARSFKDELLKNRKCSIDHRAVWDVSGKELKFMENKDAFLSSLYSKENTNTLGEKESYLVETITLTDLLKTHSAPKIIDFCSIDVEGFEYKILKKFFSDGIYSINHIAVEHNWRADGNLLIDLFLENGYTQKYMHLSQRDYWFSRISIST
;
A
#
# COMPACT_ATOMS: atom_id res chain seq x y z
N MET A 1 -0.68 -23.19 -4.03
CA MET A 1 0.13 -23.10 -5.27
C MET A 1 1.48 -22.50 -4.93
N ARG A 2 2.59 -23.21 -5.06
CA ARG A 2 3.92 -22.64 -4.80
C ARG A 2 4.36 -21.85 -6.02
N LYS A 3 4.84 -20.64 -5.75
CA LYS A 3 5.23 -19.58 -6.68
C LYS A 3 6.20 -20.07 -7.75
N ALA A 4 5.82 -19.97 -9.01
CA ALA A 4 6.77 -20.03 -10.12
C ALA A 4 7.52 -18.68 -10.14
N GLY A 5 8.76 -18.67 -9.72
CA GLY A 5 9.58 -17.47 -9.58
C GLY A 5 9.70 -16.99 -8.13
N ASN A 6 10.47 -15.93 -7.92
CA ASN A 6 10.76 -15.33 -6.60
C ASN A 6 9.69 -14.29 -6.17
N PHE A 7 8.47 -14.35 -6.69
CA PHE A 7 7.38 -13.43 -6.33
C PHE A 7 6.98 -13.60 -4.86
N GLN A 8 6.74 -12.51 -4.17
CA GLN A 8 6.45 -12.46 -2.73
C GLN A 8 4.97 -12.15 -2.44
N GLY A 9 4.30 -11.39 -3.31
CA GLY A 9 2.88 -11.03 -3.14
C GLY A 9 1.99 -12.23 -2.90
N GLU A 10 1.08 -12.16 -1.93
CA GLU A 10 0.24 -13.28 -1.49
C GLU A 10 -0.63 -13.82 -2.64
N TYR A 11 -1.19 -12.91 -3.45
CA TYR A 11 -2.03 -13.19 -4.61
C TYR A 11 -1.37 -12.82 -5.94
N LEU A 12 -0.02 -12.72 -5.99
CA LEU A 12 0.75 -12.33 -7.17
C LEU A 12 0.56 -10.85 -7.59
N GLN A 13 0.31 -9.97 -6.65
CA GLN A 13 0.19 -8.52 -6.91
C GLN A 13 1.47 -7.96 -7.53
N ASP A 14 2.63 -8.43 -7.06
CA ASP A 14 3.95 -8.08 -7.58
C ASP A 14 4.17 -8.56 -9.04
N TYR A 15 3.68 -9.76 -9.39
CA TYR A 15 3.69 -10.22 -10.78
C TYR A 15 2.75 -9.39 -11.65
N TRP A 16 1.54 -9.13 -11.16
CA TRP A 16 0.57 -8.30 -11.86
C TRP A 16 1.12 -6.89 -12.12
N ALA A 17 1.70 -6.25 -11.11
CA ALA A 17 2.28 -4.92 -11.22
C ALA A 17 3.34 -4.83 -12.32
N ILE A 18 4.29 -5.77 -12.33
CA ILE A 18 5.36 -5.75 -13.33
C ILE A 18 4.85 -6.10 -14.73
N ALA A 19 3.86 -7.00 -14.85
CA ALA A 19 3.25 -7.37 -16.12
C ALA A 19 2.48 -6.19 -16.75
N GLU A 20 1.63 -5.48 -15.98
CA GLU A 20 0.93 -4.27 -16.45
C GLU A 20 1.90 -3.14 -16.86
N CYS A 21 3.06 -3.08 -16.22
CA CYS A 21 4.13 -2.15 -16.57
C CYS A 21 5.05 -2.66 -17.70
N GLY A 22 4.68 -3.73 -18.42
CA GLY A 22 5.44 -4.27 -19.55
C GLY A 22 6.84 -4.78 -19.17
N PHE A 23 7.02 -5.27 -17.96
CA PHE A 23 8.30 -5.75 -17.40
C PHE A 23 9.42 -4.70 -17.45
N LYS A 24 9.07 -3.42 -17.36
CA LYS A 24 10.05 -2.33 -17.40
C LYS A 24 10.98 -2.37 -16.18
N THR A 25 12.18 -1.86 -16.35
CA THR A 25 13.12 -1.54 -15.27
C THR A 25 13.02 -0.08 -14.86
N ASN A 26 13.56 0.26 -13.68
CA ASN A 26 13.62 1.63 -13.15
C ASN A 26 12.25 2.31 -13.01
N GLY A 27 11.22 1.57 -12.60
CA GLY A 27 9.93 2.12 -12.23
C GLY A 27 9.94 2.73 -10.83
N TYR A 28 8.78 3.24 -10.41
CA TYR A 28 8.60 3.81 -9.08
C TYR A 28 7.37 3.24 -8.40
N PHE A 29 7.54 2.75 -7.17
CA PHE A 29 6.46 2.18 -6.37
C PHE A 29 6.22 2.93 -5.06
N VAL A 30 5.04 2.72 -4.49
CA VAL A 30 4.73 3.04 -3.09
C VAL A 30 4.05 1.82 -2.47
N GLU A 31 4.45 1.44 -1.27
CA GLU A 31 3.78 0.39 -0.49
C GLU A 31 3.63 0.87 0.94
N PHE A 32 2.42 0.86 1.46
CA PHE A 32 2.17 1.16 2.86
C PHE A 32 1.32 0.06 3.52
N GLY A 33 1.65 -0.24 4.79
CA GLY A 33 1.47 -1.53 5.40
C GLY A 33 2.56 -2.50 4.93
N ALA A 34 3.82 -2.01 4.90
CA ALA A 34 4.94 -2.75 4.26
C ALA A 34 5.51 -3.88 5.13
N ALA A 35 5.09 -4.00 6.39
CA ALA A 35 5.56 -5.00 7.35
C ALA A 35 7.10 -5.09 7.39
N ASN A 36 7.68 -6.30 7.31
CA ASN A 36 9.14 -6.46 7.27
C ASN A 36 9.76 -6.16 5.88
N GLY A 37 8.96 -5.73 4.90
CA GLY A 37 9.39 -5.33 3.57
C GLY A 37 9.80 -6.47 2.63
N LYS A 38 9.63 -7.72 3.02
CA LYS A 38 10.00 -8.89 2.21
C LYS A 38 8.92 -9.96 2.16
N GLU A 39 8.50 -10.48 3.31
CA GLU A 39 7.46 -11.49 3.38
C GLU A 39 6.14 -10.88 2.91
N ILE A 40 5.47 -11.54 1.98
CA ILE A 40 4.22 -11.09 1.34
C ILE A 40 4.26 -9.67 0.73
N SER A 41 5.44 -9.03 0.63
CA SER A 41 5.58 -7.70 0.03
C SER A 41 5.24 -7.72 -1.46
N ASN A 42 4.43 -6.75 -1.88
CA ASN A 42 4.01 -6.56 -3.27
C ASN A 42 5.02 -5.78 -4.11
N THR A 43 6.12 -5.29 -3.49
CA THR A 43 7.14 -4.48 -4.18
C THR A 43 8.57 -5.00 -4.02
N TYR A 44 8.79 -6.04 -3.22
CA TYR A 44 10.14 -6.56 -2.98
C TYR A 44 10.86 -6.97 -4.26
N ILE A 45 10.19 -7.69 -5.16
CA ILE A 45 10.77 -8.11 -6.44
C ILE A 45 10.99 -6.94 -7.39
N LEU A 46 10.12 -5.92 -7.35
CA LEU A 46 10.25 -4.72 -8.20
C LEU A 46 11.57 -3.99 -7.89
N GLU A 47 11.90 -3.82 -6.61
CA GLU A 47 13.17 -3.25 -6.19
C GLU A 47 14.37 -4.15 -6.54
N ASN A 48 14.32 -5.43 -6.15
CA ASN A 48 15.50 -6.30 -6.17
C ASN A 48 15.82 -6.90 -7.54
N GLN A 49 14.84 -7.09 -8.41
CA GLN A 49 15.05 -7.71 -9.74
C GLN A 49 14.87 -6.73 -10.90
N TYR A 50 14.01 -5.71 -10.73
CA TYR A 50 13.71 -4.76 -11.81
C TYR A 50 14.30 -3.38 -11.57
N SER A 51 15.08 -3.20 -10.49
CA SER A 51 15.75 -1.94 -10.15
C SER A 51 14.78 -0.76 -9.99
N TRP A 52 13.57 -1.02 -9.54
CA TRP A 52 12.64 0.04 -9.21
C TRP A 52 13.07 0.75 -7.93
N ASN A 53 12.80 2.04 -7.84
CA ASN A 53 12.89 2.80 -6.60
C ASN A 53 11.50 3.04 -6.01
N GLY A 54 11.42 3.48 -4.77
CA GLY A 54 10.11 3.73 -4.17
C GLY A 54 10.14 4.16 -2.73
N ILE A 55 8.96 4.10 -2.12
CA ILE A 55 8.73 4.46 -0.73
C ILE A 55 7.97 3.32 -0.06
N LEU A 56 8.43 2.93 1.12
CA LEU A 56 7.70 2.08 2.05
C LEU A 56 7.27 2.89 3.26
N SER A 57 6.03 2.67 3.71
CA SER A 57 5.56 3.24 4.97
C SER A 57 5.08 2.14 5.90
N GLU A 58 5.69 2.08 7.12
CA GLU A 58 5.36 1.08 8.12
C GLU A 58 5.55 1.64 9.54
N PRO A 59 4.47 1.86 10.30
CA PRO A 59 4.53 2.38 11.65
C PRO A 59 4.83 1.34 12.73
N ALA A 60 4.70 0.04 12.45
CA ALA A 60 4.93 -1.01 13.44
C ALA A 60 6.40 -1.08 13.84
N ARG A 61 6.65 -0.93 15.14
CA ARG A 61 8.02 -0.89 15.70
C ARG A 61 8.73 -2.23 15.58
N SER A 62 8.00 -3.34 15.66
CA SER A 62 8.56 -4.69 15.54
C SER A 62 9.18 -4.97 14.18
N PHE A 63 8.73 -4.32 13.12
CA PHE A 63 9.27 -4.52 11.78
C PHE A 63 10.44 -3.62 11.43
N LYS A 64 10.72 -2.59 12.23
CA LYS A 64 11.68 -1.53 11.88
C LYS A 64 13.05 -2.05 11.45
N ASP A 65 13.67 -2.92 12.24
CA ASP A 65 15.02 -3.39 11.98
C ASP A 65 15.07 -4.35 10.78
N GLU A 66 14.07 -5.21 10.64
CA GLU A 66 13.97 -6.10 9.47
C GLU A 66 13.71 -5.33 8.19
N LEU A 67 12.81 -4.35 8.23
CA LEU A 67 12.49 -3.50 7.10
C LEU A 67 13.73 -2.76 6.58
N LEU A 68 14.49 -2.12 7.47
CA LEU A 68 15.76 -1.45 7.14
C LEU A 68 16.81 -2.41 6.57
N LYS A 69 16.85 -3.66 7.04
CA LYS A 69 17.76 -4.69 6.53
C LYS A 69 17.35 -5.23 5.16
N ASN A 70 16.04 -5.38 4.93
CA ASN A 70 15.52 -6.03 3.74
C ASN A 70 15.42 -5.09 2.52
N ARG A 71 15.33 -3.77 2.74
CA ARG A 71 15.02 -2.80 1.68
C ARG A 71 16.04 -1.68 1.62
N LYS A 72 16.22 -1.12 0.41
CA LYS A 72 17.16 -0.02 0.12
C LYS A 72 16.44 1.25 -0.32
N CYS A 73 15.16 1.15 -0.68
CA CYS A 73 14.33 2.29 -1.04
C CYS A 73 14.06 3.19 0.17
N SER A 74 13.36 4.30 -0.03
CA SER A 74 12.97 5.20 1.06
C SER A 74 12.01 4.52 2.03
N ILE A 75 12.25 4.68 3.33
CA ILE A 75 11.40 4.12 4.39
C ILE A 75 10.87 5.27 5.25
N ASP A 76 9.57 5.28 5.50
CA ASP A 76 8.87 6.20 6.40
C ASP A 76 8.18 5.40 7.50
N HIS A 77 8.28 5.84 8.74
CA HIS A 77 7.67 5.15 9.88
C HIS A 77 6.38 5.83 10.38
N ARG A 78 5.88 6.82 9.65
CA ARG A 78 4.59 7.43 9.93
C ARG A 78 3.46 6.58 9.33
N ALA A 79 2.29 6.64 9.96
CA ALA A 79 1.10 5.99 9.44
C ALA A 79 0.50 6.82 8.30
N VAL A 80 0.27 6.22 7.13
CA VAL A 80 -0.46 6.90 6.05
C VAL A 80 -1.92 7.10 6.47
N TRP A 81 -2.39 8.34 6.35
CA TRP A 81 -3.71 8.77 6.82
C TRP A 81 -4.30 9.88 5.95
N ASP A 82 -5.49 10.39 6.30
CA ASP A 82 -6.15 11.50 5.58
C ASP A 82 -5.68 12.90 6.00
N VAL A 83 -4.92 13.01 7.08
CA VAL A 83 -4.37 14.28 7.60
C VAL A 83 -2.94 14.04 8.09
N SER A 84 -2.00 14.90 7.71
CA SER A 84 -0.62 14.87 8.20
C SER A 84 -0.45 15.53 9.56
N GLY A 85 0.55 15.07 10.34
CA GLY A 85 1.00 15.71 11.58
C GLY A 85 0.08 15.49 12.77
N LYS A 86 -0.80 14.49 12.74
CA LYS A 86 -1.54 14.05 13.92
C LYS A 86 -0.86 12.87 14.59
N GLU A 87 -1.01 12.77 15.89
CA GLU A 87 -0.68 11.57 16.64
C GLU A 87 -1.94 10.71 16.82
N LEU A 88 -1.88 9.48 16.31
CA LEU A 88 -2.97 8.51 16.46
C LEU A 88 -2.46 7.27 17.18
N LYS A 89 -3.37 6.63 17.92
CA LYS A 89 -3.07 5.37 18.60
C LYS A 89 -2.91 4.27 17.56
N PHE A 90 -1.77 3.61 17.55
CA PHE A 90 -1.47 2.42 16.76
C PHE A 90 -1.53 1.20 17.68
N MET A 91 -2.17 0.14 17.24
CA MET A 91 -2.26 -1.12 17.96
C MET A 91 -1.37 -2.14 17.28
N GLU A 92 -0.28 -2.50 17.93
CA GLU A 92 0.59 -3.56 17.46
C GLU A 92 0.08 -4.90 17.99
N ASN A 93 -0.18 -5.82 17.07
CA ASN A 93 -0.70 -7.14 17.37
C ASN A 93 0.43 -8.13 17.68
N LYS A 94 0.11 -9.26 18.34
CA LYS A 94 1.05 -10.40 18.50
C LYS A 94 1.46 -10.99 17.17
N ASP A 95 0.51 -11.09 16.23
CA ASP A 95 0.80 -11.23 14.81
C ASP A 95 0.95 -9.82 14.23
N ALA A 96 2.19 -9.38 14.08
CA ALA A 96 2.51 -8.01 13.70
C ALA A 96 1.94 -7.62 12.33
N PHE A 97 1.67 -8.58 11.44
CA PHE A 97 1.02 -8.34 10.15
C PHE A 97 -0.43 -7.84 10.26
N LEU A 98 -1.08 -8.05 11.40
CA LEU A 98 -2.45 -7.59 11.69
C LEU A 98 -2.47 -6.28 12.52
N SER A 99 -1.38 -5.54 12.52
CA SER A 99 -1.25 -4.28 13.26
C SER A 99 -1.89 -3.13 12.49
N SER A 100 -2.59 -2.23 13.19
CA SER A 100 -3.32 -1.13 12.55
C SER A 100 -3.51 0.08 13.45
N LEU A 101 -3.95 1.19 12.86
CA LEU A 101 -4.46 2.31 13.63
C LEU A 101 -5.73 1.90 14.39
N TYR A 102 -5.87 2.43 15.62
CA TYR A 102 -7.07 2.19 16.41
C TYR A 102 -8.29 2.88 15.79
N SER A 103 -9.38 2.15 15.61
CA SER A 103 -10.71 2.72 15.40
C SER A 103 -11.73 2.05 16.32
N LYS A 104 -12.87 2.72 16.52
CA LYS A 104 -13.99 2.12 17.28
C LYS A 104 -14.61 0.92 16.55
N GLU A 105 -14.44 0.86 15.26
CA GLU A 105 -14.95 -0.19 14.39
C GLU A 105 -13.96 -1.37 14.27
N ASN A 106 -12.66 -1.08 14.44
CA ASN A 106 -11.60 -2.08 14.44
C ASN A 106 -11.19 -2.39 15.90
N THR A 107 -12.16 -2.83 16.71
CA THR A 107 -11.95 -3.21 18.12
C THR A 107 -11.44 -4.63 18.29
N ASN A 108 -10.82 -5.21 17.26
CA ASN A 108 -10.28 -6.56 17.38
C ASN A 108 -9.04 -6.56 18.27
N THR A 109 -9.31 -6.38 19.58
CA THR A 109 -8.33 -6.46 20.68
C THR A 109 -7.82 -7.89 20.91
N LEU A 110 -8.31 -8.85 20.13
CA LEU A 110 -7.85 -10.23 20.15
C LEU A 110 -6.44 -10.29 19.60
N GLY A 111 -5.46 -10.23 20.52
CA GLY A 111 -4.05 -10.33 20.17
C GLY A 111 -3.26 -9.03 20.27
N GLU A 112 -3.84 -7.94 20.79
CA GLU A 112 -3.07 -6.72 21.09
C GLU A 112 -1.85 -7.07 21.94
N LYS A 113 -0.66 -6.70 21.45
CA LYS A 113 0.62 -6.84 22.14
C LYS A 113 0.92 -5.57 22.92
N GLU A 114 0.86 -4.45 22.23
CA GLU A 114 1.07 -3.12 22.78
C GLU A 114 0.36 -2.04 21.94
N SER A 115 0.24 -0.85 22.49
CA SER A 115 -0.25 0.30 21.74
C SER A 115 0.56 1.54 22.07
N TYR A 116 0.77 2.38 21.07
CA TYR A 116 1.54 3.62 21.19
C TYR A 116 1.02 4.67 20.19
N LEU A 117 1.50 5.90 20.34
CA LEU A 117 1.19 6.96 19.38
C LEU A 117 2.15 6.92 18.20
N VAL A 118 1.61 7.11 17.01
CA VAL A 118 2.35 7.27 15.77
C VAL A 118 1.94 8.57 15.08
N GLU A 119 2.89 9.26 14.48
CA GLU A 119 2.61 10.41 13.64
C GLU A 119 1.96 9.97 12.34
N THR A 120 1.04 10.77 11.81
CA THR A 120 0.36 10.51 10.54
C THR A 120 0.92 11.37 9.42
N ILE A 121 0.79 10.86 8.18
CA ILE A 121 1.13 11.57 6.96
C ILE A 121 0.11 11.25 5.87
N THR A 122 -0.30 12.24 5.07
CA THR A 122 -1.11 11.96 3.87
C THR A 122 -0.26 11.30 2.79
N LEU A 123 -0.86 10.48 1.93
CA LEU A 123 -0.14 9.90 0.79
C LEU A 123 0.50 11.00 -0.07
N THR A 124 -0.20 12.11 -0.29
CA THR A 124 0.32 13.27 -1.02
C THR A 124 1.58 13.87 -0.36
N ASP A 125 1.58 14.03 0.96
CA ASP A 125 2.73 14.60 1.68
C ASP A 125 3.88 13.58 1.81
N LEU A 126 3.57 12.28 1.91
CA LEU A 126 4.56 11.22 1.84
C LEU A 126 5.34 11.29 0.52
N LEU A 127 4.62 11.37 -0.60
CA LEU A 127 5.21 11.50 -1.93
C LEU A 127 6.07 12.77 -2.06
N LYS A 128 5.61 13.89 -1.53
CA LYS A 128 6.38 15.17 -1.51
C LYS A 128 7.65 15.03 -0.67
N THR A 129 7.54 14.49 0.55
CA THR A 129 8.65 14.37 1.50
C THR A 129 9.81 13.59 0.90
N HIS A 130 9.50 12.52 0.16
CA HIS A 130 10.49 11.66 -0.49
C HIS A 130 10.78 12.02 -1.95
N SER A 131 10.35 13.22 -2.41
CA SER A 131 10.61 13.72 -3.77
C SER A 131 10.19 12.73 -4.87
N ALA A 132 9.06 12.05 -4.68
CA ALA A 132 8.54 11.08 -5.64
C ALA A 132 8.21 11.72 -7.00
N PRO A 133 8.32 11.00 -8.12
CA PRO A 133 7.88 11.48 -9.42
C PRO A 133 6.36 11.74 -9.42
N LYS A 134 5.88 12.62 -10.31
CA LYS A 134 4.45 12.96 -10.40
C LYS A 134 3.57 11.79 -10.83
N ILE A 135 4.14 10.84 -11.51
CA ILE A 135 3.48 9.61 -11.95
C ILE A 135 4.17 8.43 -11.26
N ILE A 136 3.42 7.73 -10.46
CA ILE A 136 3.82 6.50 -9.77
C ILE A 136 3.38 5.32 -10.62
N ASP A 137 4.24 4.34 -10.80
CA ASP A 137 3.91 3.17 -11.60
C ASP A 137 2.99 2.20 -10.86
N PHE A 138 3.30 1.93 -9.59
CA PHE A 138 2.54 0.98 -8.78
C PHE A 138 2.41 1.45 -7.32
N CYS A 139 1.22 1.24 -6.75
CA CYS A 139 0.97 1.44 -5.33
C CYS A 139 0.30 0.20 -4.73
N SER A 140 0.82 -0.27 -3.61
CA SER A 140 0.22 -1.32 -2.78
C SER A 140 -0.28 -0.73 -1.48
N ILE A 141 -1.51 -1.05 -1.11
CA ILE A 141 -2.22 -0.47 0.03
C ILE A 141 -2.84 -1.57 0.87
N ASP A 142 -2.34 -1.70 2.10
CA ASP A 142 -2.84 -2.64 3.10
C ASP A 142 -2.67 -2.02 4.50
N VAL A 143 -3.71 -1.37 5.00
CA VAL A 143 -3.69 -0.64 6.28
C VAL A 143 -4.82 -1.04 7.22
N GLU A 144 -5.43 -2.19 6.93
CA GLU A 144 -6.38 -2.83 7.82
C GLU A 144 -7.64 -1.97 8.10
N GLY A 145 -8.20 -1.31 7.03
CA GLY A 145 -9.55 -0.75 7.04
C GLY A 145 -9.68 0.76 6.88
N PHE A 146 -8.63 1.43 6.45
CA PHE A 146 -8.66 2.88 6.24
C PHE A 146 -8.39 3.30 4.78
N GLU A 147 -8.34 2.35 3.87
CA GLU A 147 -7.98 2.50 2.47
C GLU A 147 -8.86 3.54 1.76
N TYR A 148 -10.18 3.44 1.93
CA TYR A 148 -11.12 4.38 1.34
C TYR A 148 -10.85 5.84 1.75
N LYS A 149 -10.62 6.06 3.04
CA LYS A 149 -10.42 7.41 3.60
C LYS A 149 -9.14 8.04 3.08
N ILE A 150 -8.06 7.27 3.03
CA ILE A 150 -6.75 7.68 2.52
C ILE A 150 -6.83 8.01 1.03
N LEU A 151 -7.41 7.12 0.25
CA LEU A 151 -7.53 7.28 -1.20
C LEU A 151 -8.47 8.41 -1.60
N LYS A 152 -9.59 8.60 -0.89
CA LYS A 152 -10.48 9.74 -1.09
C LYS A 152 -9.73 11.08 -0.93
N LYS A 153 -8.89 11.18 0.10
CA LYS A 153 -8.03 12.36 0.30
C LYS A 153 -7.03 12.52 -0.84
N PHE A 154 -6.34 11.45 -1.21
CA PHE A 154 -5.33 11.45 -2.28
C PHE A 154 -5.93 11.92 -3.62
N PHE A 155 -7.06 11.36 -4.03
CA PHE A 155 -7.73 11.76 -5.27
C PHE A 155 -8.24 13.20 -5.23
N SER A 156 -8.74 13.67 -4.07
CA SER A 156 -9.15 15.07 -3.92
C SER A 156 -7.99 16.06 -4.02
N ASP A 157 -6.78 15.66 -3.69
CA ASP A 157 -5.59 16.50 -3.81
C ASP A 157 -5.17 16.72 -5.27
N GLY A 158 -5.33 15.71 -6.14
CA GLY A 158 -5.08 15.80 -7.58
C GLY A 158 -3.64 16.17 -7.98
N ILE A 159 -2.65 15.99 -7.08
CA ILE A 159 -1.26 16.45 -7.29
C ILE A 159 -0.40 15.39 -7.97
N TYR A 160 -0.66 14.13 -7.66
CA TYR A 160 0.04 12.96 -8.18
C TYR A 160 -0.93 12.04 -8.91
N SER A 161 -0.41 11.16 -9.72
CA SER A 161 -1.18 10.07 -10.31
C SER A 161 -0.46 8.73 -10.15
N ILE A 162 -1.23 7.66 -10.06
CA ILE A 162 -0.73 6.30 -9.91
C ILE A 162 -1.29 5.49 -11.08
N ASN A 163 -0.46 4.71 -11.76
CA ASN A 163 -0.90 3.94 -12.92
C ASN A 163 -1.63 2.66 -12.50
N HIS A 164 -1.07 1.92 -11.54
CA HIS A 164 -1.61 0.64 -11.08
C HIS A 164 -1.67 0.62 -9.56
N ILE A 165 -2.78 0.15 -9.00
CA ILE A 165 -3.02 0.12 -7.55
C ILE A 165 -3.58 -1.24 -7.17
N ALA A 166 -2.92 -1.91 -6.21
CA ALA A 166 -3.48 -3.02 -5.45
C ALA A 166 -3.93 -2.48 -4.09
N VAL A 167 -5.17 -2.72 -3.72
CA VAL A 167 -5.74 -2.26 -2.46
C VAL A 167 -6.49 -3.37 -1.77
N GLU A 168 -6.12 -3.65 -0.51
CA GLU A 168 -6.80 -4.65 0.28
C GLU A 168 -8.21 -4.20 0.66
N HIS A 169 -9.20 -5.09 0.52
CA HIS A 169 -10.57 -4.83 0.95
C HIS A 169 -11.06 -5.82 2.02
N ASN A 170 -10.39 -6.93 2.21
CA ASN A 170 -10.68 -7.96 3.23
C ASN A 170 -12.18 -8.27 3.38
N TRP A 171 -12.95 -8.24 2.28
CA TRP A 171 -14.42 -8.44 2.27
C TRP A 171 -15.18 -7.46 3.18
N ARG A 172 -14.63 -6.27 3.45
CA ARG A 172 -15.28 -5.26 4.27
C ARG A 172 -16.48 -4.64 3.56
N ALA A 173 -17.41 -4.10 4.34
CA ALA A 173 -18.67 -3.53 3.84
C ALA A 173 -18.46 -2.30 2.94
N ASP A 174 -17.34 -1.60 3.06
CA ASP A 174 -16.97 -0.43 2.29
C ASP A 174 -16.27 -0.75 0.95
N GLY A 175 -16.09 -2.02 0.61
CA GLY A 175 -15.48 -2.45 -0.64
C GLY A 175 -16.14 -1.83 -1.89
N ASN A 176 -17.46 -1.70 -1.90
CA ASN A 176 -18.18 -1.05 -3.00
C ASN A 176 -17.83 0.44 -3.10
N LEU A 177 -17.64 1.14 -1.96
CA LEU A 177 -17.23 2.55 -1.96
C LEU A 177 -15.84 2.75 -2.57
N LEU A 178 -14.93 1.77 -2.36
CA LEU A 178 -13.62 1.79 -3.02
C LEU A 178 -13.77 1.65 -4.54
N ILE A 179 -14.59 0.70 -5.01
CA ILE A 179 -14.83 0.51 -6.45
C ILE A 179 -15.36 1.80 -7.08
N ASP A 180 -16.42 2.40 -6.51
CA ASP A 180 -17.00 3.63 -7.01
C ASP A 180 -15.99 4.77 -7.04
N LEU A 181 -15.21 4.93 -5.96
CA LEU A 181 -14.15 5.95 -5.87
C LEU A 181 -13.11 5.81 -7.00
N PHE A 182 -12.69 4.59 -7.31
CA PHE A 182 -11.72 4.35 -8.38
C PHE A 182 -12.31 4.62 -9.77
N LEU A 183 -13.55 4.18 -10.02
CA LEU A 183 -14.23 4.42 -11.30
C LEU A 183 -14.43 5.92 -11.56
N GLU A 184 -14.86 6.67 -10.54
CA GLU A 184 -15.01 8.14 -10.61
C GLU A 184 -13.69 8.87 -10.90
N ASN A 185 -12.55 8.29 -10.52
CA ASN A 185 -11.22 8.85 -10.75
C ASN A 185 -10.49 8.28 -11.98
N GLY A 186 -11.23 7.62 -12.88
CA GLY A 186 -10.70 7.19 -14.17
C GLY A 186 -9.86 5.91 -14.12
N TYR A 187 -10.18 5.02 -13.20
CA TYR A 187 -9.57 3.68 -13.14
C TYR A 187 -10.54 2.61 -13.63
N THR A 188 -10.00 1.47 -14.01
CA THR A 188 -10.75 0.26 -14.31
C THR A 188 -10.25 -0.89 -13.43
N GLN A 189 -11.17 -1.67 -12.88
CA GLN A 189 -10.84 -2.84 -12.10
C GLN A 189 -10.33 -3.96 -13.00
N LYS A 190 -9.31 -4.66 -12.53
CA LYS A 190 -8.62 -5.75 -13.23
C LYS A 190 -8.77 -7.07 -12.48
N TYR A 191 -8.87 -8.16 -13.22
CA TYR A 191 -8.74 -9.54 -12.72
C TYR A 191 -9.52 -9.86 -11.43
N MET A 192 -10.77 -9.43 -11.34
CA MET A 192 -11.65 -9.54 -10.15
C MET A 192 -11.69 -10.95 -9.54
N HIS A 193 -11.57 -11.99 -10.36
CA HIS A 193 -11.60 -13.40 -9.93
C HIS A 193 -10.23 -13.95 -9.51
N LEU A 194 -9.16 -13.16 -9.65
CA LEU A 194 -7.80 -13.55 -9.26
C LEU A 194 -7.31 -12.76 -8.03
N SER A 195 -7.82 -11.55 -7.83
CA SER A 195 -7.31 -10.61 -6.83
C SER A 195 -7.68 -10.97 -5.38
N GLN A 196 -8.57 -11.93 -5.17
CA GLN A 196 -8.94 -12.48 -3.84
C GLN A 196 -9.38 -11.38 -2.84
N ARG A 197 -8.55 -11.05 -1.85
CA ARG A 197 -8.80 -10.05 -0.81
C ARG A 197 -8.48 -8.63 -1.25
N ASP A 198 -7.91 -8.48 -2.46
CA ASP A 198 -7.54 -7.18 -3.02
C ASP A 198 -8.47 -6.78 -4.15
N TYR A 199 -8.56 -5.49 -4.40
CA TYR A 199 -8.94 -4.96 -5.69
C TYR A 199 -7.69 -4.47 -6.42
N TRP A 200 -7.61 -4.80 -7.72
CA TRP A 200 -6.55 -4.32 -8.59
C TRP A 200 -7.15 -3.34 -9.60
N PHE A 201 -6.56 -2.15 -9.67
CA PHE A 201 -7.03 -1.09 -10.55
C PHE A 201 -5.90 -0.59 -11.45
N SER A 202 -6.23 -0.34 -12.72
CA SER A 202 -5.35 0.34 -13.66
C SER A 202 -6.00 1.63 -14.13
N ARG A 203 -5.21 2.70 -14.18
CA ARG A 203 -5.66 3.98 -14.71
C ARG A 203 -5.97 3.85 -16.20
N ILE A 204 -7.10 4.41 -16.64
CA ILE A 204 -7.47 4.45 -18.05
C ILE A 204 -6.52 5.41 -18.76
N SER A 205 -5.74 4.92 -19.73
CA SER A 205 -4.93 5.78 -20.59
C SER A 205 -5.87 6.58 -21.48
N ILE A 206 -5.89 7.89 -21.31
CA ILE A 206 -6.54 8.77 -22.29
C ILE A 206 -5.57 8.80 -23.48
N SER A 207 -5.90 8.07 -24.55
CA SER A 207 -5.18 8.20 -25.83
C SER A 207 -5.38 9.64 -26.31
N THR A 208 -4.32 10.45 -26.19
CA THR A 208 -4.23 11.80 -26.79
C THR A 208 -3.88 11.70 -28.26
#